data_e438558d5b1925ab950baf4e7a3c5e26
#
_entry.id   e438558d5b1925ab950baf4e7a3c5e26
#
_cell.length_a   1.000
_cell.length_b   1.000
_cell.length_c   1.000
_cell.angle_alpha   90.00
_cell.angle_beta   90.00
_cell.angle_gamma   90.00
#
_symmetry.space_group_name_H-M   'P 1'
#
loop_
_entity.id
_entity.type
_entity.pdbx_description
1 polymer ?
#
loop_
_entity_poly.entity_id
_entity_poly.type
_entity_poly.pdbx_seq_one_letter_code
_entity_poly.pdbx_strand_id
1 'polypeptide(L)'
;MMFTLMNRFTKAMENHSMWNKPWKSAEGYLIGGGLVAVGILFQLVAGPIQWDHFAWPVNIIVLIIFSGIIGLMYCLRSKVYLFEWMMHIQSAIPSIAYALGLTIIMGVTVQTDQGGIPWISQMLTFWPFVLIYTWVAMIAGLVTLKRIMHFKTKDIPFIINHLGLFMAMTCATLGNADMQKLRMTAMEGKPERRAVDSQRDTVELDLAIELHKFEIEEYPPLILLADHMEKKVLQEGEHAGWKIQVVKKLEEAAFVHSEGEIRYEPWNSSGATTAMFIKATKDDQSIAGWVSCGSYAFPAKSLPLNARYSVIMPERAPKRYTSDISIYTRDGQKLKGTVEVNKPMKADGWKVYQYSYDRSLGKWSETSIFELVKDPWLPAVYCGIFLMLAGALCLMLFMAPKPIKED
;
A
#
# COMPACT_ATOMS: atom_id res chain seq x y z
N MET A 1 -14.90 -15.14 -37.69
CA MET A 1 -15.06 -13.81 -37.07
C MET A 1 -13.73 -13.11 -36.82
N MET A 2 -12.72 -13.73 -36.18
CA MET A 2 -11.40 -13.15 -35.92
C MET A 2 -10.59 -12.85 -37.21
N PHE A 3 -10.63 -13.70 -38.23
CA PHE A 3 -9.98 -13.52 -39.55
C PHE A 3 -10.58 -12.35 -40.35
N THR A 4 -11.89 -12.12 -40.24
CA THR A 4 -12.57 -11.01 -40.92
C THR A 4 -12.30 -9.67 -40.27
N LEU A 5 -12.09 -9.65 -38.94
CA LEU A 5 -11.64 -8.48 -38.19
C LEU A 5 -10.17 -8.14 -38.52
N MET A 6 -9.32 -9.14 -38.61
CA MET A 6 -7.91 -8.96 -38.99
C MET A 6 -7.75 -8.43 -40.40
N ASN A 7 -8.53 -8.94 -41.38
CA ASN A 7 -8.52 -8.43 -42.76
C ASN A 7 -9.12 -7.03 -42.90
N ARG A 8 -10.07 -6.65 -42.04
CA ARG A 8 -10.55 -5.25 -41.99
C ARG A 8 -9.51 -4.31 -41.37
N PHE A 9 -8.75 -4.77 -40.38
CA PHE A 9 -7.64 -4.02 -39.81
C PHE A 9 -6.48 -3.84 -40.80
N THR A 10 -6.07 -4.90 -41.50
CA THR A 10 -5.01 -4.80 -42.53
C THR A 10 -5.43 -3.90 -43.70
N LYS A 11 -6.66 -4.01 -44.18
CA LYS A 11 -7.18 -3.17 -45.29
C LYS A 11 -7.38 -1.70 -44.89
N ALA A 12 -7.65 -1.42 -43.60
CA ALA A 12 -7.74 -0.08 -43.08
C ALA A 12 -6.32 0.56 -42.87
N MET A 13 -5.30 -0.26 -42.67
CA MET A 13 -3.90 0.17 -42.60
C MET A 13 -3.31 0.41 -44.01
N GLU A 14 -3.68 -0.35 -45.04
CA GLU A 14 -3.16 -0.22 -46.41
C GLU A 14 -3.57 1.10 -47.09
N ASN A 15 -4.66 1.75 -46.68
CA ASN A 15 -5.14 3.00 -47.30
C ASN A 15 -4.77 4.28 -46.55
N HIS A 16 -3.99 4.20 -45.45
CA HIS A 16 -3.56 5.37 -44.71
C HIS A 16 -2.03 5.46 -44.77
N SER A 17 -1.49 6.38 -45.58
CA SER A 17 -0.06 6.65 -45.49
C SER A 17 0.21 7.29 -44.12
N MET A 18 1.02 6.61 -43.30
CA MET A 18 1.41 7.11 -41.96
C MET A 18 1.93 8.55 -42.03
N TRP A 19 1.63 9.32 -41.00
CA TRP A 19 2.02 10.73 -40.84
C TRP A 19 1.26 11.72 -41.73
N ASN A 20 0.30 11.29 -42.56
CA ASN A 20 -0.62 12.20 -43.24
C ASN A 20 -1.72 12.64 -42.28
N LYS A 21 -2.02 13.94 -42.28
CA LYS A 21 -3.10 14.51 -41.47
C LYS A 21 -4.47 14.09 -42.01
N PRO A 22 -5.42 13.78 -41.10
CA PRO A 22 -5.34 13.77 -39.62
C PRO A 22 -4.71 12.48 -39.08
N TRP A 23 -3.79 12.63 -38.08
CA TRP A 23 -3.18 11.48 -37.40
C TRP A 23 -4.22 10.69 -36.62
N LYS A 24 -4.09 9.38 -36.64
CA LYS A 24 -4.94 8.40 -35.94
C LYS A 24 -4.20 7.84 -34.70
N SER A 25 -4.75 6.79 -34.11
CA SER A 25 -4.13 6.12 -32.96
C SER A 25 -2.85 5.35 -33.34
N ALA A 26 -2.69 4.97 -34.63
CA ALA A 26 -1.50 4.27 -35.12
C ALA A 26 -0.21 5.09 -34.89
N GLU A 27 -0.25 6.38 -35.27
CA GLU A 27 0.86 7.30 -35.02
C GLU A 27 1.14 7.46 -33.53
N GLY A 28 0.09 7.42 -32.70
CA GLY A 28 0.22 7.45 -31.24
C GLY A 28 0.92 6.22 -30.66
N TYR A 29 0.66 5.03 -31.20
CA TYR A 29 1.38 3.84 -30.79
C TYR A 29 2.86 3.91 -31.19
N LEU A 30 3.18 4.48 -32.34
CA LEU A 30 4.59 4.69 -32.75
C LEU A 30 5.28 5.72 -31.85
N ILE A 31 4.61 6.83 -31.52
CA ILE A 31 5.13 7.83 -30.58
C ILE A 31 5.38 7.21 -29.21
N GLY A 32 4.41 6.45 -28.67
CA GLY A 32 4.57 5.75 -27.41
C GLY A 32 5.72 4.74 -27.42
N GLY A 33 5.86 3.96 -28.49
CA GLY A 33 7.02 3.06 -28.70
C GLY A 33 8.34 3.82 -28.76
N GLY A 34 8.37 4.98 -29.42
CA GLY A 34 9.52 5.89 -29.45
C GLY A 34 9.88 6.43 -28.06
N LEU A 35 8.87 6.83 -27.26
CA LEU A 35 9.09 7.27 -25.89
C LEU A 35 9.67 6.16 -25.00
N VAL A 36 9.17 4.93 -25.16
CA VAL A 36 9.72 3.76 -24.45
C VAL A 36 11.19 3.52 -24.87
N ALA A 37 11.50 3.56 -26.17
CA ALA A 37 12.86 3.37 -26.65
C ALA A 37 13.81 4.46 -26.14
N VAL A 38 13.41 5.73 -26.21
CA VAL A 38 14.18 6.87 -25.65
C VAL A 38 14.32 6.71 -24.13
N GLY A 39 13.28 6.28 -23.43
CA GLY A 39 13.35 6.02 -22.00
C GLY A 39 14.37 4.90 -21.67
N ILE A 40 14.43 3.83 -22.45
CA ILE A 40 15.45 2.77 -22.28
C ILE A 40 16.86 3.34 -22.51
N LEU A 41 17.04 4.19 -23.51
CA LEU A 41 18.33 4.85 -23.74
C LEU A 41 18.75 5.73 -22.55
N PHE A 42 17.83 6.51 -22.00
CA PHE A 42 18.10 7.31 -20.80
C PHE A 42 18.42 6.42 -19.61
N GLN A 43 17.71 5.31 -19.43
CA GLN A 43 17.97 4.35 -18.36
C GLN A 43 19.38 3.76 -18.43
N LEU A 44 19.86 3.47 -19.65
CA LEU A 44 21.21 2.91 -19.89
C LEU A 44 22.32 3.95 -19.67
N VAL A 45 22.08 5.23 -20.02
CA VAL A 45 23.09 6.30 -19.98
C VAL A 45 23.12 7.01 -18.63
N ALA A 46 21.95 7.38 -18.10
CA ALA A 46 21.82 8.18 -16.88
C ALA A 46 21.48 7.36 -15.63
N GLY A 47 21.09 6.08 -15.80
CA GLY A 47 20.57 5.27 -14.69
C GLY A 47 19.14 5.65 -14.28
N PRO A 48 18.66 5.16 -13.14
CA PRO A 48 17.32 5.46 -12.62
C PRO A 48 17.19 6.93 -12.22
N ILE A 49 15.96 7.46 -12.31
CA ILE A 49 15.68 8.81 -11.84
C ILE A 49 15.85 8.89 -10.32
N GLN A 50 16.60 9.89 -9.87
CA GLN A 50 16.78 10.19 -8.45
C GLN A 50 15.78 11.30 -8.05
N TRP A 51 14.66 10.91 -7.46
CA TRP A 51 13.60 11.84 -7.10
C TRP A 51 14.01 12.85 -6.02
N ASP A 52 15.01 12.53 -5.17
CA ASP A 52 15.51 13.40 -4.10
C ASP A 52 16.01 14.75 -4.64
N HIS A 53 16.49 14.79 -5.89
CA HIS A 53 16.87 16.04 -6.55
C HIS A 53 15.69 16.96 -6.87
N PHE A 54 14.46 16.44 -6.82
CA PHE A 54 13.23 17.19 -7.06
C PHE A 54 12.55 17.65 -5.76
N ALA A 55 13.20 17.56 -4.59
CA ALA A 55 12.67 18.09 -3.34
C ALA A 55 12.43 19.60 -3.40
N TRP A 56 11.65 20.12 -2.47
CA TRP A 56 11.39 21.55 -2.33
C TRP A 56 12.71 22.37 -2.35
N PRO A 57 12.80 23.50 -3.12
CA PRO A 57 11.76 24.14 -3.94
C PRO A 57 11.73 23.69 -5.41
N VAL A 58 12.56 22.73 -5.81
CA VAL A 58 12.76 22.31 -7.21
C VAL A 58 11.47 21.76 -7.82
N ASN A 59 10.71 20.98 -7.07
CA ASN A 59 9.43 20.43 -7.54
C ASN A 59 8.39 21.50 -7.92
N ILE A 60 8.30 22.60 -7.18
CA ILE A 60 7.42 23.71 -7.55
C ILE A 60 7.90 24.39 -8.82
N ILE A 61 9.20 24.60 -8.98
CA ILE A 61 9.78 25.17 -10.20
C ILE A 61 9.47 24.26 -11.38
N VAL A 62 9.66 22.95 -11.25
CA VAL A 62 9.33 21.96 -12.29
C VAL A 62 7.84 21.98 -12.63
N LEU A 63 6.94 22.06 -11.64
CA LEU A 63 5.50 22.16 -11.87
C LEU A 63 5.12 23.43 -12.65
N ILE A 64 5.73 24.56 -12.30
CA ILE A 64 5.50 25.83 -13.02
C ILE A 64 6.02 25.73 -14.46
N ILE A 65 7.22 25.21 -14.66
CA ILE A 65 7.81 25.00 -16.00
C ILE A 65 6.94 24.05 -16.82
N PHE A 66 6.53 22.92 -16.24
CA PHE A 66 5.67 21.94 -16.92
C PHE A 66 4.32 22.54 -17.33
N SER A 67 3.70 23.33 -16.45
CA SER A 67 2.46 24.05 -16.75
C SER A 67 2.68 25.12 -17.84
N GLY A 68 3.81 25.81 -17.80
CA GLY A 68 4.22 26.77 -18.82
C GLY A 68 4.44 26.12 -20.20
N ILE A 69 5.06 24.93 -20.23
CA ILE A 69 5.22 24.13 -21.45
C ILE A 69 3.85 23.76 -22.04
N ILE A 70 2.89 23.32 -21.22
CA ILE A 70 1.52 23.02 -21.65
C ILE A 70 0.86 24.27 -22.24
N GLY A 71 1.01 25.43 -21.60
CA GLY A 71 0.52 26.71 -22.12
C GLY A 71 1.14 27.09 -23.47
N LEU A 72 2.47 26.94 -23.61
CA LEU A 72 3.21 27.18 -24.84
C LEU A 72 2.76 26.23 -25.96
N MET A 73 2.63 24.95 -25.70
CA MET A 73 2.12 23.97 -26.66
C MET A 73 0.71 24.31 -27.13
N TYR A 74 -0.15 24.75 -26.20
CA TYR A 74 -1.49 25.24 -26.56
C TYR A 74 -1.43 26.45 -27.48
N CYS A 75 -0.58 27.44 -27.23
CA CYS A 75 -0.40 28.61 -28.09
C CYS A 75 0.14 28.24 -29.49
N LEU A 76 1.05 27.27 -29.55
CA LEU A 76 1.68 26.83 -30.80
C LEU A 76 0.88 25.78 -31.58
N ARG A 77 -0.27 25.32 -31.09
CA ARG A 77 -1.07 24.24 -31.68
C ARG A 77 -1.45 24.43 -33.15
N SER A 78 -1.64 25.67 -33.57
CA SER A 78 -1.95 26.01 -34.99
C SER A 78 -0.73 25.86 -35.90
N LYS A 79 0.50 25.97 -35.37
CA LYS A 79 1.75 25.86 -36.12
C LYS A 79 2.31 24.44 -36.11
N VAL A 80 2.16 23.75 -34.96
CA VAL A 80 2.72 22.40 -34.75
C VAL A 80 1.56 21.41 -34.60
N TYR A 81 1.32 20.62 -35.63
CA TYR A 81 0.18 19.68 -35.66
C TYR A 81 0.19 18.64 -34.54
N LEU A 82 1.37 18.21 -34.10
CA LEU A 82 1.51 17.30 -32.95
C LEU A 82 0.75 17.81 -31.71
N PHE A 83 0.85 19.12 -31.40
CA PHE A 83 0.22 19.73 -30.23
C PHE A 83 -1.31 19.77 -30.36
N GLU A 84 -1.81 19.99 -31.58
CA GLU A 84 -3.24 19.90 -31.83
C GLU A 84 -3.73 18.44 -31.71
N TRP A 85 -3.00 17.50 -32.32
CA TRP A 85 -3.32 16.07 -32.24
C TRP A 85 -3.32 15.53 -30.80
N MET A 86 -2.40 16.00 -29.93
CA MET A 86 -2.38 15.62 -28.51
C MET A 86 -3.65 16.03 -27.75
N MET A 87 -4.46 16.94 -28.26
CA MET A 87 -5.75 17.33 -27.68
C MET A 87 -6.94 16.50 -28.20
N HIS A 88 -6.69 15.42 -28.93
CA HIS A 88 -7.70 14.53 -29.48
C HIS A 88 -7.65 13.13 -28.85
N ILE A 89 -8.76 12.40 -28.90
CA ILE A 89 -8.87 11.06 -28.34
C ILE A 89 -7.88 10.06 -28.97
N GLN A 90 -7.47 10.30 -30.22
CA GLN A 90 -6.50 9.48 -30.94
C GLN A 90 -5.10 9.46 -30.30
N SER A 91 -4.75 10.50 -29.54
CA SER A 91 -3.49 10.53 -28.77
C SER A 91 -3.67 9.93 -27.37
N ALA A 92 -4.86 10.13 -26.77
CA ALA A 92 -5.13 9.64 -25.42
C ALA A 92 -5.18 8.11 -25.34
N ILE A 93 -5.80 7.44 -26.35
CA ILE A 93 -5.93 5.96 -26.34
C ILE A 93 -4.55 5.28 -26.29
N PRO A 94 -3.58 5.59 -27.18
CA PRO A 94 -2.25 4.97 -27.10
C PRO A 94 -1.49 5.30 -25.81
N SER A 95 -1.57 6.55 -25.34
CA SER A 95 -0.88 6.95 -24.11
C SER A 95 -1.37 6.18 -22.88
N ILE A 96 -2.69 6.01 -22.76
CA ILE A 96 -3.31 5.22 -21.69
C ILE A 96 -2.98 3.73 -21.85
N ALA A 97 -2.95 3.19 -23.08
CA ALA A 97 -2.60 1.80 -23.33
C ALA A 97 -1.16 1.48 -22.88
N TYR A 98 -0.18 2.34 -23.19
CA TYR A 98 1.19 2.18 -22.70
C TYR A 98 1.28 2.33 -21.18
N ALA A 99 0.62 3.35 -20.61
CA ALA A 99 0.60 3.55 -19.16
C ALA A 99 0.00 2.34 -18.45
N LEU A 100 -1.12 1.80 -18.96
CA LEU A 100 -1.77 0.60 -18.42
C LEU A 100 -0.83 -0.62 -18.50
N GLY A 101 -0.19 -0.86 -19.65
CA GLY A 101 0.75 -1.96 -19.82
C GLY A 101 1.90 -1.91 -18.81
N LEU A 102 2.53 -0.75 -18.65
CA LEU A 102 3.60 -0.55 -17.68
C LEU A 102 3.11 -0.66 -16.23
N THR A 103 1.90 -0.19 -15.93
CA THR A 103 1.28 -0.32 -14.60
C THR A 103 0.96 -1.78 -14.26
N ILE A 104 0.50 -2.58 -15.25
CA ILE A 104 0.28 -4.03 -15.06
C ILE A 104 1.62 -4.71 -14.74
N ILE A 105 2.68 -4.40 -15.49
CA ILE A 105 4.02 -4.95 -15.21
C ILE A 105 4.44 -4.58 -13.77
N MET A 106 4.27 -3.33 -13.36
CA MET A 106 4.55 -2.87 -11.99
C MET A 106 3.75 -3.66 -10.94
N GLY A 107 2.48 -3.95 -11.21
CA GLY A 107 1.60 -4.65 -10.26
C GLY A 107 1.90 -6.15 -10.12
N VAL A 108 2.43 -6.80 -11.16
CA VAL A 108 2.80 -8.23 -11.11
C VAL A 108 4.26 -8.48 -10.73
N THR A 109 5.06 -7.44 -10.60
CA THR A 109 6.46 -7.50 -10.16
C THR A 109 6.61 -6.97 -8.75
N VAL A 110 7.46 -7.62 -7.95
CA VAL A 110 7.79 -7.12 -6.61
C VAL A 110 8.59 -5.83 -6.75
N GLN A 111 8.04 -4.73 -6.23
CA GLN A 111 8.72 -3.44 -6.20
C GLN A 111 9.64 -3.39 -4.99
N THR A 112 10.95 -3.37 -5.20
CA THR A 112 11.97 -3.42 -4.15
C THR A 112 13.26 -2.76 -4.61
N ASP A 113 13.98 -2.16 -3.68
CA ASP A 113 15.29 -1.59 -3.92
C ASP A 113 16.42 -2.63 -3.88
N GLN A 114 16.12 -3.85 -3.40
CA GLN A 114 17.12 -4.91 -3.24
C GLN A 114 16.63 -6.22 -3.87
N GLY A 115 17.46 -6.77 -4.76
CA GLY A 115 17.31 -8.15 -5.23
C GLY A 115 16.16 -8.44 -6.21
N GLY A 116 15.58 -7.41 -6.85
CA GLY A 116 14.56 -7.56 -7.87
C GLY A 116 15.10 -7.67 -9.31
N ILE A 117 14.18 -7.78 -10.28
CA ILE A 117 14.54 -7.70 -11.70
C ILE A 117 14.99 -6.25 -12.01
N PRO A 118 16.22 -6.04 -12.52
CA PRO A 118 16.71 -4.70 -12.82
C PRO A 118 15.69 -3.87 -13.60
N TRP A 119 15.50 -2.61 -13.20
CA TRP A 119 14.59 -1.59 -13.77
C TRP A 119 13.11 -1.85 -13.52
N ILE A 120 12.60 -3.10 -13.66
CA ILE A 120 11.18 -3.44 -13.53
C ILE A 120 10.75 -3.43 -12.06
N SER A 121 11.64 -3.79 -11.14
CA SER A 121 11.38 -3.75 -9.70
C SER A 121 11.46 -2.33 -9.07
N GLN A 122 11.81 -1.33 -9.88
CA GLN A 122 11.85 0.09 -9.50
C GLN A 122 11.13 0.93 -10.54
N MET A 123 9.89 0.58 -10.85
CA MET A 123 9.15 1.15 -11.98
C MET A 123 8.97 2.67 -11.88
N LEU A 124 8.85 3.23 -10.69
CA LEU A 124 8.67 4.68 -10.49
C LEU A 124 9.92 5.50 -10.82
N THR A 125 11.10 4.89 -10.87
CA THR A 125 12.36 5.52 -11.28
C THR A 125 12.80 5.13 -12.68
N PHE A 126 12.00 4.27 -13.35
CA PHE A 126 12.26 3.75 -14.68
C PHE A 126 11.85 4.77 -15.76
N TRP A 127 12.79 5.28 -16.54
CA TRP A 127 12.56 6.32 -17.53
C TRP A 127 11.40 6.06 -18.52
N PRO A 128 11.23 4.84 -19.08
CA PRO A 128 10.07 4.58 -19.94
C PRO A 128 8.74 4.83 -19.25
N PHE A 129 8.61 4.43 -17.98
CA PHE A 129 7.40 4.68 -17.21
C PHE A 129 7.19 6.18 -17.00
N VAL A 130 8.22 6.90 -16.59
CA VAL A 130 8.15 8.34 -16.32
C VAL A 130 7.82 9.15 -17.57
N LEU A 131 8.42 8.81 -18.73
CA LEU A 131 8.11 9.49 -20.00
C LEU A 131 6.67 9.25 -20.45
N ILE A 132 6.18 8.01 -20.37
CA ILE A 132 4.77 7.68 -20.70
C ILE A 132 3.82 8.37 -19.73
N TYR A 133 4.11 8.34 -18.43
CA TYR A 133 3.30 8.99 -17.41
C TYR A 133 3.24 10.53 -17.62
N THR A 134 4.39 11.14 -17.94
CA THR A 134 4.49 12.56 -18.32
C THR A 134 3.67 12.88 -19.57
N TRP A 135 3.68 11.98 -20.56
CA TRP A 135 2.87 12.14 -21.77
C TRP A 135 1.36 12.13 -21.46
N VAL A 136 0.89 11.20 -20.61
CA VAL A 136 -0.51 11.18 -20.14
C VAL A 136 -0.87 12.47 -19.40
N ALA A 137 -0.02 12.92 -18.47
CA ALA A 137 -0.23 14.16 -17.71
C ALA A 137 -0.28 15.38 -18.63
N MET A 138 0.58 15.43 -19.64
CA MET A 138 0.61 16.51 -20.64
C MET A 138 -0.68 16.55 -21.48
N ILE A 139 -1.18 15.40 -21.93
CA ILE A 139 -2.47 15.29 -22.64
C ILE A 139 -3.61 15.78 -21.73
N ALA A 140 -3.66 15.32 -20.48
CA ALA A 140 -4.68 15.74 -19.51
C ALA A 140 -4.67 17.28 -19.31
N GLY A 141 -3.48 17.87 -19.13
CA GLY A 141 -3.31 19.31 -19.01
C GLY A 141 -3.74 20.08 -20.25
N LEU A 142 -3.31 19.64 -21.45
CA LEU A 142 -3.68 20.28 -22.74
C LEU A 142 -5.18 20.24 -23.00
N VAL A 143 -5.83 19.10 -22.76
CA VAL A 143 -7.28 18.93 -22.97
C VAL A 143 -8.06 19.80 -21.99
N THR A 144 -7.60 19.86 -20.72
CA THR A 144 -8.19 20.73 -19.71
C THR A 144 -8.06 22.19 -20.11
N LEU A 145 -6.87 22.65 -20.49
CA LEU A 145 -6.61 24.02 -20.92
C LEU A 145 -7.47 24.40 -22.16
N LYS A 146 -7.56 23.50 -23.14
CA LYS A 146 -8.42 23.71 -24.33
C LYS A 146 -9.88 23.95 -23.93
N ARG A 147 -10.43 23.20 -22.97
CA ARG A 147 -11.80 23.35 -22.49
C ARG A 147 -11.98 24.64 -21.67
N ILE A 148 -11.00 25.04 -20.87
CA ILE A 148 -11.03 26.29 -20.11
C ILE A 148 -11.02 27.48 -21.06
N MET A 149 -10.17 27.49 -22.08
CA MET A 149 -10.06 28.58 -23.05
C MET A 149 -11.29 28.74 -23.96
N HIS A 150 -12.07 27.66 -24.16
CA HIS A 150 -13.33 27.67 -24.91
C HIS A 150 -14.51 27.33 -23.99
N PHE A 151 -14.52 27.91 -22.80
CA PHE A 151 -15.42 27.57 -21.70
C PHE A 151 -16.90 27.60 -22.09
N LYS A 152 -17.60 26.54 -21.76
CA LYS A 152 -19.05 26.42 -21.74
C LYS A 152 -19.46 25.76 -20.43
N THR A 153 -20.58 26.19 -19.84
CA THR A 153 -21.05 25.65 -18.55
C THR A 153 -21.20 24.12 -18.54
N LYS A 154 -21.59 23.53 -19.67
CA LYS A 154 -21.66 22.08 -19.85
C LYS A 154 -20.31 21.36 -19.78
N ASP A 155 -19.20 22.09 -19.94
CA ASP A 155 -17.84 21.53 -19.89
C ASP A 155 -17.31 21.44 -18.46
N ILE A 156 -18.00 22.01 -17.45
CA ILE A 156 -17.57 22.03 -16.05
C ILE A 156 -17.23 20.61 -15.53
N PRO A 157 -18.11 19.60 -15.68
CA PRO A 157 -17.79 18.26 -15.19
C PRO A 157 -16.53 17.66 -15.82
N PHE A 158 -16.36 17.89 -17.12
CA PHE A 158 -15.18 17.44 -17.85
C PHE A 158 -13.90 18.15 -17.36
N ILE A 159 -13.96 19.48 -17.18
CA ILE A 159 -12.83 20.28 -16.69
C ILE A 159 -12.43 19.83 -15.28
N ILE A 160 -13.39 19.68 -14.37
CA ILE A 160 -13.13 19.25 -12.98
C ILE A 160 -12.49 17.84 -12.96
N ASN A 161 -13.01 16.91 -13.78
CA ASN A 161 -12.47 15.56 -13.86
C ASN A 161 -11.02 15.53 -14.34
N HIS A 162 -10.72 16.20 -15.46
CA HIS A 162 -9.38 16.19 -16.05
C HIS A 162 -8.39 17.08 -15.30
N LEU A 163 -8.83 18.19 -14.73
CA LEU A 163 -8.01 19.01 -13.83
C LEU A 163 -7.64 18.20 -12.57
N GLY A 164 -8.62 17.49 -12.00
CA GLY A 164 -8.38 16.60 -10.87
C GLY A 164 -7.37 15.50 -11.17
N LEU A 165 -7.48 14.86 -12.34
CA LEU A 165 -6.51 13.89 -12.82
C LEU A 165 -5.11 14.49 -12.96
N PHE A 166 -5.00 15.65 -13.63
CA PHE A 166 -3.74 16.36 -13.81
C PHE A 166 -3.09 16.70 -12.46
N MET A 167 -3.87 17.26 -11.52
CA MET A 167 -3.39 17.57 -10.17
C MET A 167 -2.94 16.32 -9.41
N ALA A 168 -3.76 15.27 -9.41
CA ALA A 168 -3.41 14.04 -8.72
C ALA A 168 -2.11 13.44 -9.25
N MET A 169 -1.95 13.38 -10.58
CA MET A 169 -0.74 12.84 -11.22
C MET A 169 0.50 13.69 -10.91
N THR A 170 0.43 15.00 -11.12
CA THR A 170 1.60 15.89 -10.97
C THR A 170 1.99 16.07 -9.52
N CYS A 171 1.02 16.26 -8.60
CA CYS A 171 1.31 16.43 -7.18
C CYS A 171 1.82 15.14 -6.52
N ALA A 172 1.28 13.97 -6.90
CA ALA A 172 1.79 12.71 -6.38
C ALA A 172 3.23 12.43 -6.83
N THR A 173 3.56 12.74 -8.09
CA THR A 173 4.91 12.51 -8.62
C THR A 173 5.92 13.49 -8.02
N LEU A 174 5.65 14.79 -8.10
CA LEU A 174 6.58 15.82 -7.64
C LEU A 174 6.63 15.92 -6.11
N GLY A 175 5.56 15.57 -5.42
CA GLY A 175 5.50 15.56 -3.96
C GLY A 175 6.24 14.40 -3.32
N ASN A 176 6.54 13.33 -4.07
CA ASN A 176 7.22 12.15 -3.52
C ASN A 176 8.61 12.48 -2.95
N ALA A 177 9.31 13.46 -3.52
CA ALA A 177 10.61 13.90 -3.05
C ALA A 177 10.57 14.59 -1.68
N ASP A 178 9.44 15.20 -1.30
CA ASP A 178 9.26 15.86 0.00
C ASP A 178 8.68 14.92 1.06
N MET A 179 8.29 13.70 0.67
CA MET A 179 7.74 12.73 1.59
C MET A 179 8.84 12.12 2.46
N GLN A 180 8.72 12.31 3.76
CA GLN A 180 9.64 11.73 4.74
C GLN A 180 8.98 10.53 5.42
N LYS A 181 9.71 9.42 5.48
CA LYS A 181 9.33 8.20 6.22
C LYS A 181 10.45 7.81 7.14
N LEU A 182 10.17 7.82 8.43
CA LEU A 182 11.14 7.51 9.47
C LEU A 182 10.59 6.41 10.37
N ARG A 183 11.47 5.62 10.97
CA ARG A 183 11.12 4.61 11.97
C ARG A 183 11.70 4.98 13.30
N MET A 184 10.87 5.02 14.32
CA MET A 184 11.26 5.30 15.71
C MET A 184 10.96 4.10 16.59
N THR A 185 11.94 3.65 17.33
CA THR A 185 11.78 2.59 18.32
C THR A 185 11.65 3.23 19.70
N ALA A 186 10.47 3.16 20.31
CA ALA A 186 10.19 3.70 21.62
C ALA A 186 10.06 2.56 22.64
N MET A 187 10.67 2.75 23.82
CA MET A 187 10.54 1.86 24.98
C MET A 187 9.58 2.47 25.99
N GLU A 188 8.86 1.63 26.73
CA GLU A 188 7.96 2.08 27.77
C GLU A 188 8.68 2.97 28.83
N GLY A 189 8.02 4.09 29.16
CA GLY A 189 8.51 5.06 30.15
C GLY A 189 9.69 5.91 29.72
N LYS A 190 10.16 5.81 28.47
CA LYS A 190 11.32 6.58 27.97
C LYS A 190 10.92 7.42 26.76
N PRO A 191 10.98 8.76 26.83
CA PRO A 191 10.82 9.61 25.66
C PRO A 191 11.95 9.38 24.65
N GLU A 192 11.61 9.20 23.39
CA GLU A 192 12.57 9.06 22.28
C GLU A 192 12.32 10.14 21.23
N ARG A 193 13.42 10.69 20.66
CA ARG A 193 13.43 11.72 19.62
C ARG A 193 14.14 11.26 18.36
N ARG A 194 14.90 10.18 18.44
CA ARG A 194 15.70 9.67 17.33
C ARG A 194 14.87 8.68 16.52
N ALA A 195 14.88 8.89 15.24
CA ALA A 195 14.28 7.99 14.26
C ALA A 195 15.33 7.61 13.22
N VAL A 196 15.06 6.56 12.45
CA VAL A 196 15.96 6.04 11.42
C VAL A 196 15.24 6.14 10.09
N ASP A 197 15.92 6.62 9.06
CA ASP A 197 15.41 6.69 7.70
C ASP A 197 15.56 5.36 6.93
N SER A 198 15.22 5.37 5.64
CA SER A 198 15.35 4.20 4.76
C SER A 198 16.79 3.75 4.50
N GLN A 199 17.77 4.65 4.66
CA GLN A 199 19.20 4.40 4.49
C GLN A 199 19.87 3.94 5.80
N ARG A 200 19.09 3.89 6.91
CA ARG A 200 19.51 3.61 8.28
C ARG A 200 20.29 4.73 8.94
N ASP A 201 20.18 5.95 8.42
CA ASP A 201 20.75 7.10 9.07
C ASP A 201 19.84 7.59 10.20
N THR A 202 20.47 7.97 11.32
CA THR A 202 19.72 8.47 12.48
C THR A 202 19.39 9.94 12.31
N VAL A 203 18.10 10.26 12.41
CA VAL A 203 17.56 11.62 12.34
C VAL A 203 16.98 11.99 13.70
N GLU A 204 17.39 13.13 14.25
CA GLU A 204 16.78 13.69 15.46
C GLU A 204 15.60 14.59 15.09
N LEU A 205 14.45 14.34 15.72
CA LEU A 205 13.21 15.05 15.45
C LEU A 205 12.97 16.18 16.47
N ASP A 206 12.22 17.19 16.02
CA ASP A 206 11.74 18.28 16.90
C ASP A 206 10.60 17.82 17.83
N LEU A 207 10.12 16.62 17.69
CA LEU A 207 9.12 15.98 18.56
C LEU A 207 9.72 14.80 19.32
N ALA A 208 9.19 14.50 20.50
CA ALA A 208 9.52 13.29 21.25
C ALA A 208 8.28 12.42 21.46
N ILE A 209 8.45 11.11 21.40
CA ILE A 209 7.38 10.15 21.67
C ILE A 209 7.74 9.35 22.91
N GLU A 210 6.85 9.36 23.91
CA GLU A 210 6.92 8.54 25.11
C GLU A 210 5.86 7.42 24.97
N LEU A 211 6.30 6.18 24.97
CA LEU A 211 5.43 5.02 25.02
C LEU A 211 5.05 4.77 26.48
N HIS A 212 3.76 4.78 26.81
CA HIS A 212 3.25 4.43 28.13
C HIS A 212 2.96 2.97 28.26
N LYS A 213 2.34 2.36 27.22
CA LYS A 213 1.99 0.95 27.18
C LYS A 213 1.84 0.47 25.76
N PHE A 214 2.36 -0.72 25.49
CA PHE A 214 2.06 -1.47 24.27
C PHE A 214 1.17 -2.67 24.62
N GLU A 215 0.14 -2.92 23.84
CA GLU A 215 -0.79 -4.04 24.06
C GLU A 215 -1.13 -4.75 22.76
N ILE A 216 -1.20 -6.08 22.83
CA ILE A 216 -1.77 -6.93 21.77
C ILE A 216 -3.06 -7.55 22.31
N GLU A 217 -4.20 -7.17 21.75
CA GLU A 217 -5.43 -7.91 21.94
C GLU A 217 -5.39 -9.17 21.07
N GLU A 218 -5.58 -10.33 21.67
CA GLU A 218 -5.52 -11.61 20.99
C GLU A 218 -6.91 -12.23 20.85
N TYR A 219 -7.12 -13.04 19.81
CA TYR A 219 -8.29 -13.88 19.72
C TYR A 219 -8.32 -14.93 20.84
N PRO A 220 -9.50 -15.47 21.19
CA PRO A 220 -9.60 -16.56 22.14
C PRO A 220 -8.69 -17.73 21.74
N PRO A 221 -8.11 -18.45 22.73
CA PRO A 221 -7.27 -19.61 22.43
C PRO A 221 -8.09 -20.72 21.78
N LEU A 222 -7.52 -21.36 20.76
CA LEU A 222 -8.13 -22.48 20.05
C LEU A 222 -7.52 -23.79 20.53
N ILE A 223 -8.33 -24.85 20.54
CA ILE A 223 -7.89 -26.24 20.77
C ILE A 223 -8.06 -26.97 19.44
N LEU A 224 -6.96 -27.50 18.92
CA LEU A 224 -6.94 -28.22 17.65
C LEU A 224 -6.34 -29.62 17.82
N LEU A 225 -6.66 -30.52 16.88
CA LEU A 225 -6.03 -31.83 16.79
C LEU A 225 -4.90 -31.82 15.75
N ALA A 226 -3.73 -32.25 16.14
CA ALA A 226 -2.63 -32.56 15.21
C ALA A 226 -2.65 -34.04 14.83
N ASP A 227 -2.65 -34.32 13.52
CA ASP A 227 -2.49 -35.66 12.95
C ASP A 227 -1.01 -35.88 12.58
N HIS A 228 -0.31 -36.67 13.35
CA HIS A 228 1.12 -36.93 13.15
C HIS A 228 1.41 -37.84 11.94
N MET A 229 0.44 -38.64 11.49
CA MET A 229 0.62 -39.49 10.30
C MET A 229 0.50 -38.69 9.02
N GLU A 230 -0.51 -37.81 8.95
CA GLU A 230 -0.72 -36.92 7.79
C GLU A 230 0.06 -35.60 7.89
N LYS A 231 0.79 -35.40 9.00
CA LYS A 231 1.58 -34.18 9.30
C LYS A 231 0.77 -32.89 9.09
N LYS A 232 -0.48 -32.90 9.53
CA LYS A 232 -1.39 -31.73 9.41
C LYS A 232 -2.09 -31.45 10.74
N VAL A 233 -2.55 -30.21 10.86
CA VAL A 233 -3.48 -29.79 11.91
C VAL A 233 -4.89 -29.84 11.33
N LEU A 234 -5.83 -30.48 12.03
CA LEU A 234 -7.23 -30.56 11.63
C LEU A 234 -7.90 -29.19 11.81
N GLN A 235 -8.96 -28.94 11.04
CA GLN A 235 -9.71 -27.68 11.15
C GLN A 235 -10.42 -27.59 12.51
N GLU A 236 -10.75 -26.37 12.91
CA GLU A 236 -11.52 -26.13 14.12
C GLU A 236 -12.86 -26.87 14.05
N GLY A 237 -13.18 -27.64 15.12
CA GLY A 237 -14.37 -28.50 15.16
C GLY A 237 -14.16 -29.94 14.64
N GLU A 238 -13.04 -30.22 13.96
CA GLU A 238 -12.70 -31.59 13.54
C GLU A 238 -11.92 -32.33 14.64
N HIS A 239 -12.54 -33.29 15.27
CA HIS A 239 -11.96 -34.01 16.43
C HIS A 239 -11.67 -35.47 16.18
N ALA A 240 -11.79 -35.98 14.98
CA ALA A 240 -11.51 -37.41 14.62
C ALA A 240 -12.19 -38.42 15.54
N GLY A 241 -13.40 -38.13 16.01
CA GLY A 241 -14.18 -38.95 16.94
C GLY A 241 -13.85 -38.74 18.43
N TRP A 242 -12.90 -37.89 18.78
CA TRP A 242 -12.64 -37.54 20.18
C TRP A 242 -13.60 -36.45 20.65
N LYS A 243 -14.13 -36.57 21.87
CA LYS A 243 -14.87 -35.53 22.57
C LYS A 243 -13.93 -34.78 23.49
N ILE A 244 -13.64 -33.53 23.22
CA ILE A 244 -12.72 -32.68 24.00
C ILE A 244 -13.55 -31.75 24.91
N GLN A 245 -13.27 -31.79 26.21
CA GLN A 245 -13.90 -30.92 27.22
C GLN A 245 -12.82 -30.11 27.94
N VAL A 246 -12.97 -28.81 27.99
CA VAL A 246 -12.15 -27.90 28.80
C VAL A 246 -12.66 -27.97 30.25
N VAL A 247 -11.81 -28.44 31.17
CA VAL A 247 -12.14 -28.55 32.59
C VAL A 247 -11.72 -27.31 33.36
N LYS A 248 -10.54 -26.75 33.01
CA LYS A 248 -9.99 -25.55 33.64
C LYS A 248 -9.27 -24.71 32.61
N LYS A 249 -9.43 -23.37 32.65
CA LYS A 249 -8.72 -22.42 31.80
C LYS A 249 -7.98 -21.42 32.66
N LEU A 250 -6.72 -21.16 32.32
CA LEU A 250 -5.87 -20.13 32.91
C LEU A 250 -5.43 -19.22 31.76
N GLU A 251 -5.78 -17.94 31.83
CA GLU A 251 -5.39 -16.94 30.80
C GLU A 251 -3.90 -16.59 30.91
N GLU A 252 -3.41 -16.47 32.14
CA GLU A 252 -2.03 -16.17 32.45
C GLU A 252 -1.53 -17.21 33.49
N ALA A 253 -0.59 -18.03 33.06
CA ALA A 253 -0.07 -19.15 33.83
C ALA A 253 1.43 -19.36 33.61
N ALA A 254 2.07 -19.88 34.61
CA ALA A 254 3.40 -20.46 34.52
C ALA A 254 3.33 -22.00 34.65
N PHE A 255 4.21 -22.70 33.97
CA PHE A 255 4.32 -24.13 34.20
C PHE A 255 5.20 -24.41 35.43
N VAL A 256 4.76 -25.33 36.27
CA VAL A 256 5.46 -25.75 37.45
C VAL A 256 5.73 -27.23 37.34
N HIS A 257 6.97 -27.63 37.61
CA HIS A 257 7.34 -29.03 37.68
C HIS A 257 7.26 -29.48 39.14
N SER A 258 6.29 -30.35 39.45
CA SER A 258 6.07 -30.86 40.80
C SER A 258 5.86 -32.37 40.73
N GLU A 259 6.61 -33.14 41.53
CA GLU A 259 6.47 -34.59 41.64
C GLU A 259 6.53 -35.39 40.32
N GLY A 260 7.30 -34.85 39.32
CA GLY A 260 7.43 -35.50 38.01
C GLY A 260 6.30 -35.17 37.04
N GLU A 261 5.30 -34.41 37.45
CA GLU A 261 4.21 -33.94 36.59
C GLU A 261 4.33 -32.45 36.26
N ILE A 262 3.93 -32.08 35.05
CA ILE A 262 3.80 -30.68 34.62
C ILE A 262 2.40 -30.16 34.97
N ARG A 263 2.35 -29.15 35.83
CA ARG A 263 1.11 -28.42 36.18
C ARG A 263 1.23 -26.97 35.77
N TYR A 264 0.10 -26.31 35.61
CA TYR A 264 0.03 -24.85 35.34
C TYR A 264 -0.69 -24.18 36.52
N GLU A 265 -0.08 -23.11 37.00
CA GLU A 265 -0.61 -22.26 38.07
C GLU A 265 -0.81 -20.83 37.59
N PRO A 266 -1.81 -20.08 38.13
CA PRO A 266 -1.98 -18.65 37.80
C PRO A 266 -0.70 -17.89 38.06
N TRP A 267 -0.26 -17.10 37.07
CA TRP A 267 0.96 -16.29 37.18
C TRP A 267 0.85 -15.02 36.33
N ASN A 268 0.61 -13.90 36.97
CA ASN A 268 0.37 -12.59 36.34
C ASN A 268 1.70 -11.82 36.21
N SER A 269 2.60 -12.27 35.35
CA SER A 269 3.87 -11.61 35.09
C SER A 269 4.28 -11.79 33.63
N SER A 270 5.26 -11.01 33.20
CA SER A 270 5.81 -11.08 31.86
C SER A 270 6.25 -12.48 31.50
N GLY A 271 5.86 -12.96 30.33
CA GLY A 271 6.12 -14.33 29.87
C GLY A 271 5.07 -15.36 30.25
N ALA A 272 4.01 -15.00 31.00
CA ALA A 272 2.90 -15.92 31.25
C ALA A 272 2.31 -16.47 29.94
N THR A 273 1.85 -17.72 29.99
CA THR A 273 1.20 -18.40 28.86
C THR A 273 -0.25 -18.71 29.15
N THR A 274 -1.09 -18.84 28.12
CA THR A 274 -2.42 -19.40 28.29
C THR A 274 -2.34 -20.93 28.38
N ALA A 275 -2.99 -21.51 29.39
CA ALA A 275 -3.01 -22.97 29.59
C ALA A 275 -4.44 -23.45 29.86
N MET A 276 -4.77 -24.65 29.37
CA MET A 276 -6.04 -25.31 29.63
C MET A 276 -5.81 -26.75 30.08
N PHE A 277 -6.53 -27.17 31.15
CA PHE A 277 -6.64 -28.56 31.50
C PHE A 277 -7.86 -29.13 30.78
N ILE A 278 -7.62 -30.12 29.93
CA ILE A 278 -8.63 -30.74 29.08
C ILE A 278 -8.81 -32.22 29.41
N LYS A 279 -10.02 -32.72 29.13
CA LYS A 279 -10.36 -34.12 29.16
C LYS A 279 -10.82 -34.53 27.76
N ALA A 280 -10.11 -35.47 27.15
CA ALA A 280 -10.44 -36.04 25.85
C ALA A 280 -10.97 -37.45 26.03
N THR A 281 -12.12 -37.76 25.45
CA THR A 281 -12.78 -39.09 25.56
C THR A 281 -13.13 -39.61 24.17
N LYS A 282 -12.87 -40.91 23.95
CA LYS A 282 -13.27 -41.60 22.74
C LYS A 282 -13.52 -43.06 23.10
N ASP A 283 -14.71 -43.59 22.80
CA ASP A 283 -15.14 -44.93 23.21
C ASP A 283 -14.94 -45.11 24.73
N ASP A 284 -14.19 -46.10 25.16
CA ASP A 284 -13.88 -46.35 26.57
C ASP A 284 -12.57 -45.67 27.04
N GLN A 285 -11.89 -44.91 26.18
CA GLN A 285 -10.66 -44.21 26.53
C GLN A 285 -10.93 -42.83 27.09
N SER A 286 -10.25 -42.45 28.16
CA SER A 286 -10.29 -41.12 28.77
C SER A 286 -8.89 -40.65 29.11
N ILE A 287 -8.45 -39.57 28.53
CA ILE A 287 -7.13 -38.97 28.74
C ILE A 287 -7.34 -37.53 29.19
N ALA A 288 -6.64 -37.12 30.24
CA ALA A 288 -6.71 -35.75 30.74
C ALA A 288 -5.30 -35.17 30.92
N GLY A 289 -5.16 -33.88 30.71
CA GLY A 289 -3.87 -33.21 30.88
C GLY A 289 -3.91 -31.75 30.45
N TRP A 290 -2.78 -31.09 30.61
CA TRP A 290 -2.60 -29.68 30.26
C TRP A 290 -2.16 -29.51 28.81
N VAL A 291 -2.71 -28.48 28.15
CA VAL A 291 -2.27 -27.92 26.86
C VAL A 291 -2.00 -26.44 27.03
N SER A 292 -1.00 -25.92 26.31
CA SER A 292 -0.60 -24.51 26.37
C SER A 292 -0.07 -24.05 25.03
N CYS A 293 -0.35 -22.79 24.67
CA CYS A 293 0.20 -22.16 23.45
C CYS A 293 1.69 -21.79 23.59
N GLY A 294 2.24 -21.81 24.82
CA GLY A 294 3.57 -21.31 25.08
C GLY A 294 3.66 -19.79 25.12
N SER A 295 4.85 -19.29 25.37
CA SER A 295 5.25 -17.89 25.36
C SER A 295 6.75 -17.79 25.12
N TYR A 296 7.34 -16.59 25.13
CA TYR A 296 8.79 -16.46 25.05
C TYR A 296 9.51 -17.11 26.27
N ALA A 297 8.84 -17.22 27.42
CA ALA A 297 9.43 -17.79 28.65
C ALA A 297 9.13 -19.30 28.83
N PHE A 298 8.05 -19.79 28.24
CA PHE A 298 7.60 -21.16 28.41
C PHE A 298 7.30 -21.85 27.08
N PRO A 299 7.74 -23.12 26.88
CA PRO A 299 7.44 -23.86 25.68
C PRO A 299 5.95 -24.19 25.58
N ALA A 300 5.43 -24.32 24.35
CA ALA A 300 4.10 -24.86 24.13
C ALA A 300 3.98 -26.29 24.61
N LYS A 301 2.80 -26.70 25.15
CA LYS A 301 2.51 -28.03 25.66
C LYS A 301 1.37 -28.65 24.88
N SER A 302 1.59 -29.83 24.31
CA SER A 302 0.54 -30.66 23.69
C SER A 302 0.14 -31.81 24.61
N LEU A 303 -1.05 -32.37 24.42
CA LEU A 303 -1.52 -33.59 25.07
C LEU A 303 -1.63 -34.74 24.05
N PRO A 304 -0.74 -35.73 24.08
CA PRO A 304 -0.84 -36.93 23.24
C PRO A 304 -2.09 -37.73 23.59
N LEU A 305 -2.89 -38.11 22.58
CA LEU A 305 -4.07 -38.98 22.74
C LEU A 305 -3.75 -40.42 22.34
N ASN A 306 -2.97 -40.58 21.28
CA ASN A 306 -2.45 -41.86 20.81
C ASN A 306 -1.26 -41.64 19.87
N ALA A 307 -0.77 -42.69 19.22
CA ALA A 307 0.37 -42.59 18.29
C ALA A 307 0.08 -41.66 17.05
N ARG A 308 -1.19 -41.45 16.71
CA ARG A 308 -1.58 -40.62 15.56
C ARG A 308 -1.97 -39.20 15.96
N TYR A 309 -2.68 -39.01 17.04
CA TYR A 309 -3.30 -37.71 17.39
C TYR A 309 -2.77 -37.12 18.68
N SER A 310 -2.59 -35.81 18.69
CA SER A 310 -2.37 -35.02 19.90
C SER A 310 -3.24 -33.76 19.89
N VAL A 311 -3.65 -33.33 21.06
CA VAL A 311 -4.29 -32.00 21.21
C VAL A 311 -3.22 -30.96 21.37
N ILE A 312 -3.36 -29.88 20.58
CA ILE A 312 -2.46 -28.74 20.60
C ILE A 312 -3.25 -27.44 20.83
N MET A 313 -2.58 -26.45 21.39
CA MET A 313 -3.03 -25.08 21.44
C MET A 313 -2.04 -24.26 20.62
N PRO A 314 -2.41 -23.78 19.41
CA PRO A 314 -1.54 -22.92 18.62
C PRO A 314 -1.34 -21.57 19.31
N GLU A 315 -0.31 -20.84 18.90
CA GLU A 315 -0.13 -19.45 19.30
C GLU A 315 -1.38 -18.64 18.95
N ARG A 316 -1.78 -17.74 19.87
CA ARG A 316 -2.99 -16.96 19.70
C ARG A 316 -2.79 -15.90 18.59
N ALA A 317 -3.73 -15.86 17.66
CA ALA A 317 -3.69 -14.85 16.61
C ALA A 317 -3.95 -13.45 17.19
N PRO A 318 -3.15 -12.44 16.81
CA PRO A 318 -3.39 -11.08 17.24
C PRO A 318 -4.64 -10.51 16.54
N LYS A 319 -5.48 -9.81 17.31
CA LYS A 319 -6.68 -9.13 16.85
C LYS A 319 -6.46 -7.65 16.65
N ARG A 320 -5.71 -7.01 17.56
CA ARG A 320 -5.45 -5.57 17.54
C ARG A 320 -4.12 -5.27 18.23
N TYR A 321 -3.40 -4.30 17.68
CA TYR A 321 -2.19 -3.75 18.27
C TYR A 321 -2.45 -2.31 18.66
N THR A 322 -2.14 -1.94 19.90
CA THR A 322 -2.34 -0.61 20.45
C THR A 322 -1.10 -0.13 21.17
N SER A 323 -0.79 1.16 21.01
CA SER A 323 0.24 1.84 21.79
C SER A 323 -0.34 3.10 22.39
N ASP A 324 -0.35 3.21 23.71
CA ASP A 324 -0.67 4.44 24.42
C ASP A 324 0.56 5.31 24.50
N ILE A 325 0.50 6.51 23.91
CA ILE A 325 1.64 7.39 23.78
C ILE A 325 1.34 8.82 24.23
N SER A 326 2.41 9.54 24.58
CA SER A 326 2.43 10.99 24.61
C SER A 326 3.41 11.51 23.57
N ILE A 327 2.99 12.48 22.77
CA ILE A 327 3.84 13.20 21.83
C ILE A 327 4.10 14.61 22.42
N TYR A 328 5.37 14.95 22.56
CA TYR A 328 5.83 16.27 22.99
C TYR A 328 6.33 17.02 21.77
N THR A 329 5.73 18.15 21.45
CA THR A 329 6.09 18.97 20.29
C THR A 329 7.11 20.02 20.68
N ARG A 330 7.78 20.63 19.69
CA ARG A 330 8.72 21.73 19.88
C ARG A 330 8.10 22.92 20.62
N ASP A 331 6.83 23.22 20.39
CA ASP A 331 6.10 24.33 21.00
C ASP A 331 5.67 24.04 22.45
N GLY A 332 6.12 22.92 23.04
CA GLY A 332 5.81 22.53 24.41
C GLY A 332 4.43 21.92 24.60
N GLN A 333 3.70 21.60 23.53
CA GLN A 333 2.43 20.90 23.63
C GLN A 333 2.65 19.42 23.95
N LYS A 334 1.79 18.87 24.80
CA LYS A 334 1.73 17.43 25.08
C LYS A 334 0.42 16.88 24.53
N LEU A 335 0.51 16.02 23.53
CA LEU A 335 -0.63 15.33 22.93
C LEU A 335 -0.64 13.88 23.45
N LYS A 336 -1.71 13.47 24.12
CA LYS A 336 -1.87 12.11 24.63
C LYS A 336 -2.92 11.36 23.83
N GLY A 337 -2.63 10.11 23.47
CA GLY A 337 -3.58 9.28 22.72
C GLY A 337 -3.07 7.87 22.48
N THR A 338 -3.93 7.08 21.84
CA THR A 338 -3.65 5.69 21.47
C THR A 338 -3.45 5.60 19.96
N VAL A 339 -2.34 4.97 19.55
CA VAL A 339 -2.05 4.64 18.16
C VAL A 339 -2.40 3.18 17.91
N GLU A 340 -3.17 2.93 16.85
CA GLU A 340 -3.52 1.59 16.37
C GLU A 340 -3.06 1.42 14.92
N VAL A 341 -3.06 0.18 14.44
CA VAL A 341 -2.86 -0.10 13.01
C VAL A 341 -3.94 0.63 12.19
N ASN A 342 -3.54 1.40 11.19
CA ASN A 342 -4.40 2.25 10.34
C ASN A 342 -5.12 3.42 11.04
N LYS A 343 -4.82 3.69 12.33
CA LYS A 343 -5.33 4.85 13.06
C LYS A 343 -4.17 5.67 13.62
N PRO A 344 -3.50 6.48 12.78
CA PRO A 344 -2.35 7.25 13.22
C PRO A 344 -2.74 8.44 14.09
N MET A 345 -1.85 8.79 15.01
CA MET A 345 -1.88 10.06 15.70
C MET A 345 -1.14 11.13 14.87
N LYS A 346 -1.61 12.39 14.93
CA LYS A 346 -1.02 13.49 14.16
C LYS A 346 -0.41 14.52 15.10
N ALA A 347 0.84 14.93 14.81
CA ALA A 347 1.54 16.01 15.54
C ALA A 347 2.58 16.65 14.61
N ASP A 348 2.68 17.98 14.60
CA ASP A 348 3.67 18.79 13.84
C ASP A 348 3.83 18.38 12.36
N GLY A 349 2.71 18.05 11.69
CA GLY A 349 2.71 17.62 10.30
C GLY A 349 3.09 16.15 10.10
N TRP A 350 3.51 15.46 11.16
CA TRP A 350 3.76 14.02 11.15
C TRP A 350 2.48 13.22 11.43
N LYS A 351 2.39 12.05 10.81
CA LYS A 351 1.45 10.98 11.14
C LYS A 351 2.25 9.84 11.74
N VAL A 352 1.94 9.48 12.98
CA VAL A 352 2.60 8.41 13.74
C VAL A 352 1.75 7.16 13.65
N TYR A 353 2.26 6.13 12.97
CA TYR A 353 1.59 4.85 12.77
C TYR A 353 2.20 3.77 13.66
N GLN A 354 1.40 2.83 14.14
CA GLN A 354 1.88 1.57 14.70
C GLN A 354 2.45 0.72 13.56
N TYR A 355 3.76 0.46 13.58
CA TYR A 355 4.44 -0.29 12.52
C TYR A 355 4.79 -1.71 12.96
N SER A 356 5.46 -1.85 14.11
CA SER A 356 5.93 -3.14 14.63
C SER A 356 6.17 -3.06 16.14
N TYR A 357 6.70 -4.15 16.70
CA TYR A 357 7.05 -4.29 18.11
C TYR A 357 8.18 -5.31 18.24
N ASP A 358 8.70 -5.55 19.45
CA ASP A 358 9.65 -6.65 19.67
C ASP A 358 8.93 -7.99 19.64
N ARG A 359 9.00 -8.66 18.49
CA ARG A 359 8.33 -9.94 18.26
C ARG A 359 8.89 -11.08 19.12
N SER A 360 10.11 -10.96 19.64
CA SER A 360 10.71 -11.99 20.50
C SER A 360 9.97 -12.13 21.82
N LEU A 361 9.38 -11.04 22.33
CA LEU A 361 8.60 -11.00 23.56
C LEU A 361 7.09 -11.18 23.34
N GLY A 362 6.63 -11.12 22.09
CA GLY A 362 5.21 -11.23 21.74
C GLY A 362 4.35 -10.16 22.43
N LYS A 363 3.25 -10.56 23.06
CA LYS A 363 2.34 -9.65 23.79
C LYS A 363 2.99 -8.97 25.02
N TRP A 364 4.14 -9.43 25.43
CA TRP A 364 4.91 -8.91 26.56
C TRP A 364 5.96 -7.89 26.14
N SER A 365 5.93 -7.42 24.88
CA SER A 365 6.83 -6.41 24.40
C SER A 365 6.64 -5.08 25.14
N GLU A 366 7.73 -4.54 25.68
CA GLU A 366 7.81 -3.19 26.24
C GLU A 366 8.28 -2.15 25.20
N THR A 367 8.35 -2.58 23.93
CA THR A 367 8.87 -1.77 22.83
C THR A 367 7.86 -1.69 21.71
N SER A 368 7.64 -0.48 21.22
CA SER A 368 6.86 -0.23 20.02
C SER A 368 7.69 0.45 18.94
N ILE A 369 7.53 0.03 17.70
CA ILE A 369 8.17 0.67 16.55
C ILE A 369 7.10 1.45 15.81
N PHE A 370 7.31 2.76 15.72
CA PHE A 370 6.42 3.68 15.01
C PHE A 370 6.99 4.00 13.64
N GLU A 371 6.12 4.10 12.64
CA GLU A 371 6.42 4.73 11.36
C GLU A 371 5.88 6.16 11.38
N LEU A 372 6.77 7.12 11.22
CA LEU A 372 6.45 8.54 11.14
C LEU A 372 6.47 8.95 9.68
N VAL A 373 5.35 9.47 9.19
CA VAL A 373 5.20 9.89 7.80
C VAL A 373 4.84 11.37 7.77
N LYS A 374 5.62 12.15 7.03
CA LYS A 374 5.34 13.56 6.73
C LYS A 374 5.24 13.71 5.22
N ASP A 375 4.05 14.08 4.74
CA ASP A 375 3.76 14.25 3.32
C ASP A 375 3.02 15.59 3.12
N PRO A 376 3.76 16.66 2.78
CA PRO A 376 3.17 17.99 2.61
C PRO A 376 2.31 18.12 1.36
N TRP A 377 2.48 17.24 0.35
CA TRP A 377 1.73 17.28 -0.91
C TRP A 377 0.44 16.47 -0.88
N LEU A 378 0.27 15.60 0.10
CA LEU A 378 -0.89 14.72 0.22
C LEU A 378 -2.25 15.45 0.18
N PRO A 379 -2.43 16.65 0.79
CA PRO A 379 -3.66 17.40 0.66
C PRO A 379 -3.98 17.80 -0.78
N ALA A 380 -2.96 18.21 -1.58
CA ALA A 380 -3.13 18.54 -2.98
C ALA A 380 -3.49 17.31 -3.83
N VAL A 381 -2.88 16.15 -3.54
CA VAL A 381 -3.22 14.88 -4.19
C VAL A 381 -4.67 14.49 -3.92
N TYR A 382 -5.13 14.57 -2.66
CA TYR A 382 -6.53 14.29 -2.31
C TYR A 382 -7.49 15.28 -2.97
N CYS A 383 -7.15 16.57 -3.02
CA CYS A 383 -7.95 17.56 -3.75
C CYS A 383 -8.11 17.15 -5.21
N GLY A 384 -7.03 16.75 -5.89
CA GLY A 384 -7.06 16.23 -7.25
C GLY A 384 -7.95 14.99 -7.40
N ILE A 385 -7.83 14.02 -6.50
CA ILE A 385 -8.65 12.79 -6.52
C ILE A 385 -10.14 13.13 -6.32
N PHE A 386 -10.49 13.98 -5.36
CA PHE A 386 -11.88 14.33 -5.12
C PHE A 386 -12.48 15.13 -6.28
N LEU A 387 -11.72 16.05 -6.89
CA LEU A 387 -12.15 16.74 -8.10
C LEU A 387 -12.39 15.76 -9.25
N MET A 388 -11.47 14.82 -9.47
CA MET A 388 -11.61 13.80 -10.50
C MET A 388 -12.87 12.94 -10.29
N LEU A 389 -13.12 12.48 -9.07
CA LEU A 389 -14.30 11.67 -8.74
C LEU A 389 -15.60 12.48 -8.88
N ALA A 390 -15.63 13.71 -8.37
CA ALA A 390 -16.79 14.59 -8.50
C ALA A 390 -17.11 14.87 -9.97
N GLY A 391 -16.08 15.20 -10.77
CA GLY A 391 -16.24 15.39 -12.21
C GLY A 391 -16.77 14.15 -12.92
N ALA A 392 -16.24 12.95 -12.60
CA ALA A 392 -16.71 11.69 -13.16
C ALA A 392 -18.17 11.40 -12.81
N LEU A 393 -18.56 11.59 -11.54
CA LEU A 393 -19.96 11.43 -11.11
C LEU A 393 -20.89 12.41 -11.84
N CYS A 394 -20.49 13.68 -11.98
CA CYS A 394 -21.28 14.66 -12.74
C CYS A 394 -21.38 14.27 -14.22
N LEU A 395 -20.33 13.78 -14.87
CA LEU A 395 -20.37 13.29 -16.24
C LEU A 395 -21.36 12.11 -16.39
N MET A 396 -21.34 11.19 -15.45
CA MET A 396 -22.22 10.02 -15.46
C MET A 396 -23.69 10.38 -15.25
N LEU A 397 -23.98 11.32 -14.33
CA LEU A 397 -25.37 11.66 -13.96
C LEU A 397 -26.03 12.67 -14.89
N PHE A 398 -25.27 13.63 -15.43
CA PHE A 398 -25.83 14.78 -16.16
C PHE A 398 -25.56 14.79 -17.66
N MET A 399 -24.67 13.94 -18.18
CA MET A 399 -24.52 13.70 -19.60
C MET A 399 -25.35 12.49 -20.02
N ALA A 400 -26.66 12.63 -20.12
CA ALA A 400 -27.51 11.61 -20.70
C ALA A 400 -27.05 11.26 -22.13
N PRO A 401 -27.00 9.98 -22.52
CA PRO A 401 -26.75 9.60 -23.91
C PRO A 401 -27.81 10.23 -24.78
N LYS A 402 -27.40 10.88 -25.87
CA LYS A 402 -28.36 11.29 -26.90
C LYS A 402 -29.08 10.03 -27.36
N PRO A 403 -30.43 10.07 -27.47
CA PRO A 403 -31.14 8.93 -28.01
C PRO A 403 -30.56 8.60 -29.40
N ILE A 404 -30.22 7.35 -29.60
CA ILE A 404 -29.81 6.83 -30.89
C ILE A 404 -31.02 7.09 -31.79
N LYS A 405 -30.90 7.96 -32.78
CA LYS A 405 -31.89 8.03 -33.85
C LYS A 405 -31.75 6.71 -34.58
N GLU A 406 -32.76 5.86 -34.45
CA GLU A 406 -33.00 4.76 -35.35
C GLU A 406 -33.38 5.37 -36.69
N ASP A 407 -32.43 5.35 -37.66
CA ASP A 407 -32.66 5.54 -39.08
C ASP A 407 -32.79 4.17 -39.74
#